data_beb13a5b82abe5d14c773af2e5c5fcb4
#
_entry.id   beb13a5b82abe5d14c773af2e5c5fcb4
#
_cell.length_a   1.000
_cell.length_b   1.000
_cell.length_c   1.000
_cell.angle_alpha   90.00
_cell.angle_beta   90.00
_cell.angle_gamma   90.00
#
_symmetry.space_group_name_H-M   'P 1'
#
loop_
_entity.id
_entity.type
_entity.pdbx_description
1 polymer ?
#
loop_
_entity_poly.entity_id
_entity_poly.type
_entity_poly.pdbx_seq_one_letter_code
_entity_poly.pdbx_strand_id
1 'polypeptide(L)'
;VTVIGISCHEHDYRLCWAMNHAMELELTRRREDITEEVGGREAHFGVYDHVVHPDRGGYTLINNHGDQGVLIADQKNADYFLVVDNEVVEDVPDLVDRIRAAEFVLAAFNLPFDQLRNGHKLLR
;
A
#
# COMPACT_ATOMS: atom_id res chain seq x y z
N VAL A 1 -2.43 -12.27 3.57
CA VAL A 1 -1.62 -11.08 3.27
C VAL A 1 -1.37 -10.27 4.53
N THR A 2 -0.30 -9.51 4.51
CA THR A 2 0.03 -8.52 5.53
C THR A 2 -0.26 -7.14 4.95
N VAL A 3 -1.00 -6.31 5.69
CA VAL A 3 -1.33 -4.94 5.27
C VAL A 3 -0.75 -3.94 6.27
N ILE A 4 0.03 -2.99 5.74
CA ILE A 4 0.60 -1.91 6.54
C ILE A 4 0.00 -0.59 6.07
N GLY A 5 -0.67 0.12 6.98
CA GLY A 5 -1.12 1.48 6.72
C GLY A 5 0.03 2.45 6.88
N ILE A 6 0.13 3.43 5.99
CA ILE A 6 1.23 4.40 5.97
C ILE A 6 0.64 5.81 5.92
N SER A 7 1.06 6.65 6.87
CA SER A 7 0.80 8.09 6.82
C SER A 7 1.96 8.77 6.12
N CYS A 8 1.68 9.49 5.05
CA CYS A 8 2.68 10.19 4.26
C CYS A 8 1.99 11.30 3.47
N HIS A 9 2.50 12.52 3.55
CA HIS A 9 1.90 13.68 2.86
C HIS A 9 2.51 13.93 1.47
N GLU A 10 3.44 13.07 1.04
CA GLU A 10 4.06 13.21 -0.28
C GLU A 10 3.27 12.47 -1.35
N HIS A 11 3.50 12.83 -2.61
CA HIS A 11 2.93 12.13 -3.75
C HIS A 11 3.41 10.68 -3.81
N ASP A 12 2.61 9.83 -4.42
CA ASP A 12 2.85 8.40 -4.49
C ASP A 12 4.22 8.04 -5.10
N TYR A 13 4.64 8.73 -6.17
CA TYR A 13 5.93 8.43 -6.80
C TYR A 13 7.11 8.76 -5.88
N ARG A 14 6.98 9.74 -4.99
CA ARG A 14 8.03 10.08 -4.02
C ARG A 14 8.11 9.03 -2.92
N LEU A 15 6.96 8.61 -2.41
CA LEU A 15 6.92 7.52 -1.42
C LEU A 15 7.44 6.22 -2.03
N CYS A 16 7.05 5.92 -3.26
CA CYS A 16 7.54 4.76 -3.99
C CYS A 16 9.08 4.75 -4.06
N TRP A 17 9.67 5.88 -4.44
CA TRP A 17 11.13 6.04 -4.47
C TRP A 17 11.74 5.78 -3.09
N ALA A 18 11.19 6.39 -2.04
CA ALA A 18 11.70 6.26 -0.69
C ALA A 18 11.63 4.82 -0.18
N MET A 19 10.52 4.14 -0.47
CA MET A 19 10.33 2.74 -0.09
C MET A 19 11.31 1.83 -0.83
N ASN A 20 11.50 2.05 -2.13
CA ASN A 20 12.46 1.29 -2.93
C ASN A 20 13.87 1.46 -2.38
N HIS A 21 14.23 2.67 -2.00
CA HIS A 21 15.55 2.96 -1.44
C HIS A 21 15.74 2.32 -0.05
N ALA A 22 14.76 2.45 0.82
CA ALA A 22 14.86 1.97 2.20
C ALA A 22 14.84 0.45 2.32
N MET A 23 14.10 -0.22 1.45
CA MET A 23 13.87 -1.67 1.54
C MET A 23 14.44 -2.45 0.37
N GLU A 24 15.21 -1.79 -0.50
CA GLU A 24 15.81 -2.41 -1.68
C GLU A 24 14.76 -3.10 -2.56
N LEU A 25 13.63 -2.42 -2.79
CA LEU A 25 12.56 -2.89 -3.65
C LEU A 25 12.65 -2.26 -5.04
N GLU A 26 11.89 -2.81 -5.96
CA GLU A 26 11.71 -2.30 -7.32
C GLU A 26 10.24 -2.09 -7.63
N LEU A 27 9.54 -1.38 -6.73
CA LEU A 27 8.15 -1.01 -6.97
C LEU A 27 8.06 -0.15 -8.23
N THR A 28 7.19 -0.54 -9.15
CA THR A 28 6.93 0.19 -10.39
C THR A 28 5.45 0.42 -10.56
N ARG A 29 5.08 1.55 -11.17
CA ARG A 29 3.68 1.92 -11.38
C ARG A 29 2.97 0.86 -12.22
N ARG A 30 1.84 0.35 -11.69
CA ARG A 30 0.96 -0.54 -12.46
C ARG A 30 0.31 0.26 -13.57
N ARG A 31 0.14 -0.36 -14.74
CA ARG A 31 -0.46 0.29 -15.91
C ARG A 31 -1.89 0.75 -15.62
N GLU A 32 -2.67 -0.09 -14.95
CA GLU A 32 -4.06 0.23 -14.62
C GLU A 32 -4.22 0.47 -13.14
N ASP A 33 -4.91 1.56 -12.81
CA ASP A 33 -5.25 1.87 -11.43
C ASP A 33 -6.31 0.90 -10.90
N ILE A 34 -6.44 0.80 -9.58
CA ILE A 34 -7.63 0.20 -9.00
C ILE A 34 -8.79 1.16 -9.24
N THR A 35 -9.87 0.64 -9.81
CA THR A 35 -11.08 1.41 -10.07
C THR A 35 -12.18 0.97 -9.11
N GLU A 36 -12.84 1.94 -8.49
CA GLU A 36 -13.91 1.70 -7.53
C GLU A 36 -14.96 2.80 -7.65
N GLU A 37 -16.22 2.46 -7.41
CA GLU A 37 -17.27 3.46 -7.34
C GLU A 37 -17.32 4.06 -5.94
N VAL A 38 -17.17 5.38 -5.85
CA VAL A 38 -17.19 6.13 -4.59
C VAL A 38 -18.17 7.29 -4.74
N GLY A 39 -19.24 7.29 -3.93
CA GLY A 39 -20.22 8.37 -3.95
C GLY A 39 -20.88 8.57 -5.32
N GLY A 40 -21.14 7.49 -6.05
CA GLY A 40 -21.77 7.55 -7.37
C GLY A 40 -20.81 7.92 -8.50
N ARG A 41 -19.52 8.02 -8.24
CA ARG A 41 -18.49 8.36 -9.22
C ARG A 41 -17.44 7.27 -9.30
N GLU A 42 -16.88 7.06 -10.47
CA GLU A 42 -15.76 6.16 -10.67
C GLU A 42 -14.48 6.83 -10.17
N ALA A 43 -13.85 6.23 -9.18
CA ALA A 43 -12.61 6.72 -8.60
C ALA A 43 -11.46 5.80 -8.99
N HIS A 44 -10.25 6.38 -9.14
CA HIS A 44 -9.04 5.68 -9.55
C HIS A 44 -7.96 5.83 -8.49
N PHE A 45 -7.30 4.72 -8.17
CA PHE A 45 -6.29 4.67 -7.12
C PHE A 45 -5.01 4.10 -7.69
N GLY A 46 -3.93 4.87 -7.59
CA GLY A 46 -2.63 4.47 -8.13
C GLY A 46 -2.03 3.29 -7.38
N VAL A 47 -1.38 2.40 -8.10
CA VAL A 47 -0.80 1.17 -7.57
C VAL A 47 0.60 0.97 -8.12
N TYR A 48 1.51 0.51 -7.25
CA TYR A 48 2.89 0.15 -7.59
C TYR A 48 3.14 -1.28 -7.14
N ASP A 49 3.75 -2.09 -7.97
CA ASP A 49 4.01 -3.50 -7.68
C ASP A 49 5.50 -3.83 -7.78
N HIS A 50 5.94 -4.74 -6.91
CA HIS A 50 7.20 -5.44 -7.01
C HIS A 50 6.93 -6.92 -6.81
N VAL A 51 7.03 -7.71 -7.88
CA VAL A 51 6.88 -9.16 -7.82
C VAL A 51 8.21 -9.78 -7.41
N VAL A 52 8.24 -10.40 -6.23
CA VAL A 52 9.44 -11.09 -5.73
C VAL A 52 9.58 -12.44 -6.43
N HIS A 53 8.47 -13.15 -6.55
CA HIS A 53 8.45 -14.45 -7.20
C HIS A 53 7.09 -14.66 -7.84
N PRO A 54 7.01 -15.12 -9.10
CA PRO A 54 5.73 -15.28 -9.80
C PRO A 54 4.70 -16.12 -9.03
N ASP A 55 5.16 -17.14 -8.30
CA ASP A 55 4.27 -18.04 -7.55
C ASP A 55 4.04 -17.61 -6.10
N ARG A 56 4.84 -16.70 -5.58
CA ARG A 56 4.80 -16.31 -4.17
C ARG A 56 4.33 -14.87 -3.94
N GLY A 57 4.15 -14.12 -5.04
CA GLY A 57 3.73 -12.73 -4.96
C GLY A 57 4.84 -11.77 -4.59
N GLY A 58 4.50 -10.67 -3.97
CA GLY A 58 5.46 -9.61 -3.66
C GLY A 58 4.86 -8.51 -2.83
N TYR A 59 5.19 -7.27 -3.22
CA TYR A 59 4.78 -6.05 -2.55
C TYR A 59 3.88 -5.23 -3.46
N THR A 60 2.82 -4.65 -2.90
CA THR A 60 1.93 -3.75 -3.63
C THR A 60 1.67 -2.52 -2.79
N LEU A 61 2.01 -1.35 -3.32
CA LEU A 61 1.78 -0.06 -2.68
C LEU A 61 0.56 0.59 -3.34
N ILE A 62 -0.47 0.89 -2.55
CA ILE A 62 -1.74 1.40 -3.04
C ILE A 62 -2.02 2.76 -2.42
N ASN A 63 -2.35 3.75 -3.26
CA ASN A 63 -2.78 5.05 -2.80
C ASN A 63 -4.21 4.96 -2.28
N ASN A 64 -4.46 5.35 -1.04
CA ASN A 64 -5.81 5.36 -0.47
C ASN A 64 -6.61 6.59 -0.90
N HIS A 65 -5.95 7.64 -1.37
CA HIS A 65 -6.58 8.86 -1.83
C HIS A 65 -6.58 8.91 -3.36
N GLY A 66 -7.74 8.64 -3.94
CA GLY A 66 -7.92 8.69 -5.38
C GLY A 66 -8.36 10.07 -5.88
N ASP A 67 -8.63 10.14 -7.16
CA ASP A 67 -9.10 11.37 -7.82
C ASP A 67 -10.51 11.78 -7.38
N GLN A 68 -11.34 10.83 -6.94
CA GLN A 68 -12.75 11.05 -6.59
C GLN A 68 -13.11 10.52 -5.20
N GLY A 69 -12.15 10.29 -4.33
CA GLY A 69 -12.43 9.83 -2.97
C GLY A 69 -11.41 8.90 -2.38
N VAL A 70 -11.79 8.18 -1.34
CA VAL A 70 -10.93 7.32 -0.52
C VAL A 70 -11.30 5.86 -0.75
N LEU A 71 -10.31 4.99 -0.93
CA LEU A 71 -10.55 3.57 -1.20
C LEU A 71 -11.08 2.83 0.04
N ILE A 72 -10.39 2.98 1.16
CA ILE A 72 -10.80 2.39 2.45
C ILE A 72 -11.19 3.52 3.38
N ALA A 73 -12.48 3.81 3.43
CA ALA A 73 -13.01 4.98 4.13
C ALA A 73 -12.76 4.94 5.64
N ASP A 74 -12.78 3.76 6.25
CA ASP A 74 -12.58 3.59 7.69
C ASP A 74 -11.11 3.79 8.10
N GLN A 75 -10.19 3.88 7.15
CA GLN A 75 -8.76 4.03 7.40
C GLN A 75 -8.24 5.36 6.85
N LYS A 76 -8.89 6.44 7.21
CA LYS A 76 -8.54 7.79 6.70
C LYS A 76 -7.13 8.23 7.11
N ASN A 77 -6.60 7.69 8.20
CA ASN A 77 -5.25 8.00 8.66
C ASN A 77 -4.16 7.31 7.82
N ALA A 78 -4.55 6.32 7.02
CA ALA A 78 -3.65 5.69 6.06
C ALA A 78 -3.77 6.42 4.72
N ASP A 79 -2.71 7.09 4.32
CA ASP A 79 -2.64 7.72 3.00
C ASP A 79 -2.30 6.69 1.93
N TYR A 80 -1.61 5.62 2.35
CA TYR A 80 -1.20 4.51 1.49
C TYR A 80 -1.31 3.20 2.24
N PHE A 81 -1.41 2.10 1.48
CA PHE A 81 -1.32 0.75 2.01
C PHE A 81 -0.20 0.01 1.32
N LEU A 82 0.63 -0.67 2.10
CA LEU A 82 1.55 -1.66 1.56
C LEU A 82 0.95 -3.04 1.84
N VAL A 83 0.66 -3.76 0.78
CA VAL A 83 0.13 -5.14 0.85
C VAL A 83 1.26 -6.08 0.51
N VAL A 84 1.54 -7.02 1.39
CA VAL A 84 2.64 -7.97 1.21
C VAL A 84 2.12 -9.39 1.39
N ASP A 85 2.49 -10.27 0.48
CA ASP A 85 2.15 -11.68 0.61
C ASP A 85 2.88 -12.30 1.80
N ASN A 86 2.16 -13.12 2.58
CA ASN A 86 2.71 -13.69 3.81
C ASN A 86 3.95 -14.54 3.57
N GLU A 87 4.09 -15.12 2.39
CA GLU A 87 5.26 -15.91 2.04
C GLU A 87 6.53 -15.08 1.83
N VAL A 88 6.37 -13.78 1.65
CA VAL A 88 7.47 -12.84 1.43
C VAL A 88 7.93 -12.19 2.74
N VAL A 89 7.02 -12.05 3.70
CA VAL A 89 7.30 -11.41 4.99
C VAL A 89 7.58 -12.46 6.04
N GLU A 90 8.77 -12.42 6.63
CA GLU A 90 9.16 -13.31 7.72
C GLU A 90 8.89 -12.69 9.09
N ASP A 91 9.04 -11.36 9.19
CA ASP A 91 8.95 -10.63 10.45
C ASP A 91 8.20 -9.34 10.23
N VAL A 92 6.92 -9.30 10.63
CA VAL A 92 6.07 -8.12 10.44
C VAL A 92 6.57 -6.91 11.25
N PRO A 93 6.94 -7.04 12.53
CA PRO A 93 7.51 -5.90 13.26
C PRO A 93 8.74 -5.31 12.60
N ASP A 94 9.64 -6.12 12.07
CA ASP A 94 10.81 -5.64 11.32
C ASP A 94 10.39 -4.90 10.06
N LEU A 95 9.44 -5.42 9.32
CA LEU A 95 8.90 -4.76 8.14
C LEU A 95 8.36 -3.37 8.48
N VAL A 96 7.56 -3.27 9.53
CA VAL A 96 7.00 -1.99 9.99
C VAL A 96 8.11 -1.00 10.35
N ASP A 97 9.14 -1.47 11.07
CA ASP A 97 10.26 -0.62 11.46
C ASP A 97 11.05 -0.11 10.25
N ARG A 98 11.25 -0.95 9.25
CA ARG A 98 11.93 -0.56 8.01
C ARG A 98 11.11 0.48 7.23
N ILE A 99 9.80 0.33 7.20
CA ILE A 99 8.91 1.31 6.56
C ILE A 99 8.99 2.64 7.32
N ARG A 100 8.94 2.60 8.65
CA ARG A 100 9.04 3.81 9.49
C ARG A 100 10.34 4.56 9.28
N ALA A 101 11.41 3.86 8.91
CA ALA A 101 12.72 4.46 8.65
C ALA A 101 12.82 5.07 7.26
N ALA A 102 11.88 4.79 6.37
CA ALA A 102 11.89 5.34 5.02
C ALA A 102 11.62 6.84 5.05
N GLU A 103 12.25 7.56 4.13
CA GLU A 103 12.04 8.99 4.00
C GLU A 103 10.56 9.29 3.70
N PHE A 104 10.03 10.40 4.20
CA PHE A 104 8.65 10.87 4.03
C PHE A 104 7.59 10.10 4.82
N VAL A 105 7.91 8.98 5.43
CA VAL A 105 6.94 8.22 6.22
C VAL A 105 6.77 8.89 7.59
N LEU A 106 5.53 9.31 7.89
CA LEU A 106 5.19 9.92 9.16
C LEU A 106 4.78 8.88 10.21
N ALA A 107 4.11 7.83 9.76
CA ALA A 107 3.68 6.71 10.61
C ALA A 107 3.46 5.47 9.75
N ALA A 108 3.66 4.30 10.34
CA ALA A 108 3.35 3.03 9.72
C ALA A 108 2.79 2.08 10.79
N PHE A 109 1.74 1.36 10.45
CA PHE A 109 1.04 0.51 11.42
C PHE A 109 0.46 -0.73 10.74
N ASN A 110 0.55 -1.87 11.44
CA ASN A 110 -0.02 -3.11 10.95
C ASN A 110 -1.55 -3.07 11.05
N LEU A 111 -2.21 -3.42 9.94
CA LEU A 111 -3.66 -3.52 9.87
C LEU A 111 -4.01 -5.00 9.64
N PRO A 112 -4.47 -5.74 10.66
CA PRO A 112 -4.85 -7.14 10.46
C PRO A 112 -5.92 -7.26 9.38
N PHE A 113 -5.61 -8.00 8.32
CA PHE A 113 -6.47 -8.07 7.13
C PHE A 113 -7.87 -8.60 7.44
N ASP A 114 -7.98 -9.59 8.32
CA ASP A 114 -9.25 -10.18 8.70
C ASP A 114 -10.17 -9.23 9.49
N GLN A 115 -9.59 -8.16 10.05
CA GLN A 115 -10.32 -7.13 10.78
C GLN A 115 -10.54 -5.88 9.93
N LEU A 116 -9.97 -5.83 8.74
CA LEU A 116 -10.02 -4.66 7.86
C LEU A 116 -11.30 -4.67 7.04
N ARG A 117 -12.18 -3.72 7.32
CA ARG A 117 -13.42 -3.57 6.57
C ARG A 117 -13.11 -3.19 5.12
N ASN A 118 -13.72 -3.92 4.18
CA ASN A 118 -13.49 -3.72 2.74
C ASN A 118 -12.05 -3.99 2.29
N GLY A 119 -11.29 -4.76 3.07
CA GLY A 119 -9.89 -5.08 2.74
C GLY A 119 -9.74 -5.79 1.40
N HIS A 120 -10.77 -6.50 0.93
CA HIS A 120 -10.75 -7.16 -0.39
C HIS A 120 -10.44 -6.18 -1.53
N LYS A 121 -10.75 -4.89 -1.37
CA LYS A 121 -10.45 -3.87 -2.38
C LYS A 121 -8.95 -3.71 -2.62
N LEU A 122 -8.14 -4.09 -1.65
CA LEU A 122 -6.68 -4.01 -1.76
C LEU A 122 -6.07 -5.19 -2.52
N LEU A 123 -6.86 -6.22 -2.82
CA LEU A 123 -6.37 -7.43 -3.49
C LEU A 123 -6.64 -7.46 -5.00
N ARG A 124 -7.01 -6.35 -5.58
CA ARG A 124 -7.32 -6.24 -7.01
C ARG A 124 -6.11 -6.12 -7.91
#